data_de38614e89c66380270072404cb4ea9b
#
_entry.id   de38614e89c66380270072404cb4ea9b
#
_cell.length_a   1.000
_cell.length_b   1.000
_cell.length_c   1.000
_cell.angle_alpha   90.00
_cell.angle_beta   90.00
_cell.angle_gamma   90.00
#
_symmetry.space_group_name_H-M   'P 1'
#
loop_
_entity.id
_entity.type
_entity.pdbx_description
1 polymer ?
#
loop_
_entity_poly.entity_id
_entity_poly.type
_entity_poly.pdbx_seq_one_letter_code
_entity_poly.pdbx_strand_id
1 'polypeptide(L)'
;MREAEERKKDKMGEEKDKGMEAEMAGGIKPIPTPKYHAPKAMSFFARQRTWLNVLLFVITVVCCFLVGLTWSINYVYADDIVNGSFGSIGLEDFMNPDVIALSAFYAVVLIGILLAHEMGHYLTCRFYGINATLPYFIPFPPPSPIGTMGAFIKIRSPITRKHQLFDVGVAGPLAGFVLALPALVYGLSLSKAIPHIPEEGSIIFGEPLLFKLLSDSIFKGAPENFDLILHPVAFAGWVGALVTALNLFPIGQLDGGHVVYALFGKRSRNFARPVLVAFIVMGVFFWVGWFVWAILIGFIGLKHPPLWDEEVPISVGRRWVAFLVILIFIFSFIPDPVKGGSLLDMVRGSGVLGR
;
A
#
# COMPACT_ATOMS: atom_id res chain seq x y z
N MET A 1 -35.12 59.59 -34.83
CA MET A 1 -35.57 58.20 -35.12
C MET A 1 -34.53 57.44 -35.93
N ARG A 2 -33.93 57.99 -36.97
CA ARG A 2 -32.86 57.34 -37.79
C ARG A 2 -31.56 56.99 -37.02
N GLU A 3 -31.05 57.90 -36.18
CA GLU A 3 -29.83 57.62 -35.39
C GLU A 3 -29.98 56.52 -34.33
N ALA A 4 -31.20 56.27 -33.84
CA ALA A 4 -31.45 55.15 -32.90
C ALA A 4 -31.51 53.81 -33.61
N GLU A 5 -31.91 53.75 -34.89
CA GLU A 5 -31.91 52.54 -35.70
C GLU A 5 -30.48 52.16 -36.17
N GLU A 6 -29.64 53.15 -36.52
CA GLU A 6 -28.25 52.90 -36.87
C GLU A 6 -27.46 52.38 -35.71
N ARG A 7 -27.56 52.93 -34.49
CA ARG A 7 -26.92 52.41 -33.30
C ARG A 7 -27.38 51.01 -32.91
N LYS A 8 -28.61 50.64 -33.27
CA LYS A 8 -29.13 49.30 -33.00
C LYS A 8 -28.58 48.30 -34.03
N LYS A 9 -28.34 48.69 -35.27
CA LYS A 9 -27.73 47.89 -36.31
C LYS A 9 -26.23 47.63 -36.03
N ASP A 10 -25.49 48.68 -35.58
CA ASP A 10 -24.07 48.55 -35.23
C ASP A 10 -23.86 47.61 -34.02
N LYS A 11 -24.70 47.71 -32.99
CA LYS A 11 -24.65 46.80 -31.86
C LYS A 11 -24.97 45.33 -32.24
N MET A 12 -25.93 45.15 -33.13
CA MET A 12 -26.24 43.78 -33.64
C MET A 12 -25.14 43.22 -34.54
N GLY A 13 -24.42 44.07 -35.28
CA GLY A 13 -23.22 43.69 -36.05
C GLY A 13 -22.08 43.27 -35.16
N GLU A 14 -21.75 44.04 -34.10
CA GLU A 14 -20.71 43.70 -33.13
C GLU A 14 -21.01 42.42 -32.33
N GLU A 15 -22.27 42.15 -31.97
CA GLU A 15 -22.63 40.89 -31.30
C GLU A 15 -22.54 39.68 -32.22
N LYS A 16 -22.86 39.85 -33.50
CA LYS A 16 -22.70 38.77 -34.53
C LYS A 16 -21.22 38.47 -34.80
N ASP A 17 -20.37 39.47 -34.91
CA ASP A 17 -18.93 39.27 -35.12
C ASP A 17 -18.26 38.62 -33.90
N LYS A 18 -18.61 39.02 -32.67
CA LYS A 18 -18.13 38.35 -31.45
C LYS A 18 -18.64 36.90 -31.33
N GLY A 19 -19.86 36.62 -31.80
CA GLY A 19 -20.39 35.27 -31.86
C GLY A 19 -19.66 34.39 -32.86
N MET A 20 -19.29 34.96 -34.02
CA MET A 20 -18.59 34.23 -35.10
C MET A 20 -17.10 34.04 -34.80
N GLU A 21 -16.42 34.98 -34.14
CA GLU A 21 -15.05 34.81 -33.62
C GLU A 21 -14.97 33.75 -32.52
N ALA A 22 -15.99 33.66 -31.64
CA ALA A 22 -16.07 32.61 -30.60
C ALA A 22 -16.32 31.23 -31.21
N GLU A 23 -17.03 31.13 -32.33
CA GLU A 23 -17.30 29.88 -33.05
C GLU A 23 -16.08 29.41 -33.88
N MET A 24 -15.32 30.35 -34.48
CA MET A 24 -14.08 30.04 -35.21
C MET A 24 -12.86 29.75 -34.30
N ALA A 25 -12.90 30.21 -33.07
CA ALA A 25 -11.82 29.93 -32.11
C ALA A 25 -11.85 28.51 -31.53
N GLY A 26 -12.72 27.62 -32.02
CA GLY A 26 -12.78 26.21 -31.56
C GLY A 26 -12.97 26.09 -30.06
N GLY A 27 -13.66 27.06 -29.45
CA GLY A 27 -13.87 27.14 -28.00
C GLY A 27 -14.63 25.90 -27.50
N ILE A 28 -13.88 24.94 -26.98
CA ILE A 28 -14.45 23.86 -26.18
C ILE A 28 -15.27 24.56 -25.07
N LYS A 29 -16.60 24.47 -25.16
CA LYS A 29 -17.47 24.96 -24.09
C LYS A 29 -16.94 24.39 -22.78
N PRO A 30 -16.65 25.21 -21.75
CA PRO A 30 -16.19 24.72 -20.48
C PRO A 30 -17.22 23.69 -19.99
N ILE A 31 -16.78 22.44 -19.82
CA ILE A 31 -17.63 21.37 -19.29
C ILE A 31 -18.12 21.85 -17.94
N PRO A 32 -19.45 21.93 -17.70
CA PRO A 32 -19.97 22.43 -16.43
C PRO A 32 -19.42 21.57 -15.30
N THR A 33 -18.63 22.19 -14.42
CA THR A 33 -18.11 21.52 -13.24
C THR A 33 -19.30 21.11 -12.37
N PRO A 34 -19.54 19.81 -12.14
CA PRO A 34 -20.59 19.40 -11.23
C PRO A 34 -20.27 20.00 -9.85
N LYS A 35 -21.23 20.71 -9.24
CA LYS A 35 -21.10 21.17 -7.86
C LYS A 35 -21.07 19.93 -6.97
N TYR A 36 -19.86 19.52 -6.58
CA TYR A 36 -19.67 18.41 -5.65
C TYR A 36 -20.05 18.87 -4.25
N HIS A 37 -21.23 18.48 -3.79
CA HIS A 37 -21.62 18.62 -2.39
C HIS A 37 -21.00 17.48 -1.59
N ALA A 38 -19.88 17.75 -0.90
CA ALA A 38 -19.32 16.78 0.03
C ALA A 38 -20.35 16.41 1.13
N PRO A 39 -20.53 15.14 1.46
CA PRO A 39 -21.42 14.71 2.54
C PRO A 39 -21.02 15.39 3.87
N LYS A 40 -22.00 15.86 4.66
CA LYS A 40 -21.76 16.54 5.95
C LYS A 40 -20.93 15.73 6.96
N ALA A 41 -20.94 14.42 6.89
CA ALA A 41 -20.10 13.53 7.72
C ALA A 41 -18.58 13.73 7.48
N MET A 42 -18.15 14.31 6.34
CA MET A 42 -16.74 14.61 6.05
C MET A 42 -16.24 15.90 6.72
N SER A 43 -17.07 16.68 7.41
CA SER A 43 -16.67 17.98 7.97
C SER A 43 -15.69 17.85 9.15
N PHE A 44 -15.75 16.77 9.93
CA PHE A 44 -14.84 16.54 11.07
C PHE A 44 -13.38 16.36 10.61
N PHE A 45 -13.14 15.71 9.45
CA PHE A 45 -11.83 15.54 8.84
C PHE A 45 -11.47 16.65 7.84
N ALA A 46 -12.32 17.67 7.69
CA ALA A 46 -12.12 18.71 6.68
C ALA A 46 -10.98 19.68 7.03
N ARG A 47 -10.65 19.84 8.32
CA ARG A 47 -9.55 20.69 8.78
C ARG A 47 -8.29 19.86 8.91
N GLN A 48 -7.22 20.22 8.20
CA GLN A 48 -5.92 19.56 8.35
C GLN A 48 -5.41 19.77 9.78
N ARG A 49 -5.36 18.69 10.55
CA ARG A 49 -4.85 18.70 11.93
C ARG A 49 -3.42 18.17 11.89
N THR A 50 -2.48 18.98 11.47
CA THR A 50 -1.06 18.59 11.35
C THR A 50 -0.52 17.98 12.65
N TRP A 51 -0.95 18.47 13.81
CA TRP A 51 -0.55 17.89 15.10
C TRP A 51 -0.96 16.42 15.25
N LEU A 52 -2.13 16.03 14.69
CA LEU A 52 -2.60 14.63 14.74
C LEU A 52 -1.75 13.73 13.83
N ASN A 53 -1.35 14.23 12.64
CA ASN A 53 -0.43 13.48 11.77
C ASN A 53 0.91 13.24 12.47
N VAL A 54 1.46 14.28 13.13
CA VAL A 54 2.72 14.18 13.89
C VAL A 54 2.57 13.24 15.09
N LEU A 55 1.49 13.36 15.85
CA LEU A 55 1.24 12.49 17.01
C LEU A 55 1.15 11.02 16.59
N LEU A 56 0.34 10.71 15.58
CA LEU A 56 0.19 9.34 15.06
C LEU A 56 1.52 8.80 14.51
N PHE A 57 2.29 9.64 13.81
CA PHE A 57 3.62 9.29 13.34
C PHE A 57 4.53 8.88 14.49
N VAL A 58 4.64 9.72 15.53
CA VAL A 58 5.50 9.46 16.70
C VAL A 58 5.06 8.19 17.44
N ILE A 59 3.76 8.00 17.67
CA ILE A 59 3.23 6.78 18.30
C ILE A 59 3.58 5.55 17.44
N THR A 60 3.45 5.64 16.11
CA THR A 60 3.76 4.53 15.21
C THR A 60 5.25 4.20 15.22
N VAL A 61 6.14 5.20 15.27
CA VAL A 61 7.59 4.99 15.42
C VAL A 61 7.87 4.23 16.72
N VAL A 62 7.25 4.63 17.84
CA VAL A 62 7.40 3.93 19.12
C VAL A 62 6.88 2.50 19.03
N CYS A 63 5.71 2.26 18.44
CA CYS A 63 5.17 0.92 18.28
C CYS A 63 6.09 0.03 17.41
N CYS A 64 6.60 0.55 16.29
CA CYS A 64 7.55 -0.17 15.44
C CYS A 64 8.86 -0.47 16.17
N PHE A 65 9.38 0.47 16.97
CA PHE A 65 10.56 0.25 17.78
C PHE A 65 10.34 -0.87 18.82
N LEU A 66 9.22 -0.85 19.54
CA LEU A 66 8.88 -1.87 20.54
C LEU A 66 8.75 -3.27 19.90
N VAL A 67 8.13 -3.36 18.74
CA VAL A 67 8.07 -4.62 17.97
C VAL A 67 9.45 -5.01 17.46
N GLY A 68 10.23 -4.03 17.02
CA GLY A 68 11.63 -4.23 16.61
C GLY A 68 12.48 -4.89 17.70
N LEU A 69 12.24 -4.60 18.99
CA LEU A 69 12.95 -5.24 20.12
C LEU A 69 12.80 -6.77 20.08
N THR A 70 11.57 -7.27 19.82
CA THR A 70 11.31 -8.71 19.74
C THR A 70 12.07 -9.35 18.59
N TRP A 71 12.04 -8.74 17.40
CA TRP A 71 12.78 -9.26 16.24
C TRP A 71 14.28 -9.18 16.40
N SER A 72 14.76 -8.12 17.05
CA SER A 72 16.20 -7.93 17.30
C SER A 72 16.75 -8.90 18.34
N ILE A 73 15.99 -9.21 19.40
CA ILE A 73 16.36 -10.25 20.37
C ILE A 73 16.49 -11.60 19.65
N ASN A 74 15.50 -12.01 18.88
CA ASN A 74 15.54 -13.26 18.13
C ASN A 74 16.74 -13.33 17.17
N TYR A 75 17.15 -12.21 16.59
CA TYR A 75 18.29 -12.14 15.68
C TYR A 75 19.65 -12.15 16.42
N VAL A 76 19.78 -11.37 17.48
CA VAL A 76 21.04 -11.25 18.26
C VAL A 76 21.37 -12.56 18.94
N TYR A 77 20.39 -13.17 19.60
CA TYR A 77 20.54 -14.43 20.34
C TYR A 77 20.20 -15.68 19.53
N ALA A 78 20.20 -15.57 18.20
CA ALA A 78 19.83 -16.67 17.31
C ALA A 78 20.60 -17.96 17.58
N ASP A 79 21.93 -17.85 17.76
CA ASP A 79 22.80 -19.01 17.98
C ASP A 79 22.54 -19.67 19.34
N ASP A 80 22.24 -18.90 20.38
CA ASP A 80 21.90 -19.40 21.70
C ASP A 80 20.51 -20.08 21.71
N ILE A 81 19.55 -19.53 20.95
CA ILE A 81 18.22 -20.10 20.78
C ILE A 81 18.33 -21.46 20.09
N VAL A 82 19.09 -21.55 19.00
CA VAL A 82 19.29 -22.80 18.23
C VAL A 82 19.97 -23.86 19.06
N ASN A 83 20.97 -23.46 19.87
CA ASN A 83 21.72 -24.38 20.73
C ASN A 83 20.98 -24.75 22.04
N GLY A 84 19.79 -24.17 22.29
CA GLY A 84 19.02 -24.41 23.50
C GLY A 84 19.69 -23.82 24.76
N SER A 85 20.67 -22.92 24.59
CA SER A 85 21.37 -22.25 25.70
C SER A 85 20.69 -20.95 26.11
N PHE A 86 19.75 -20.43 25.32
CA PHE A 86 19.01 -19.22 25.61
C PHE A 86 17.98 -19.47 26.72
N GLY A 87 18.12 -18.76 27.83
CA GLY A 87 17.21 -18.83 28.97
C GLY A 87 15.91 -18.03 28.75
N SER A 88 15.29 -17.63 29.85
CA SER A 88 14.13 -16.72 29.78
C SER A 88 14.59 -15.30 29.43
N ILE A 89 13.84 -14.62 28.54
CA ILE A 89 14.10 -13.22 28.20
C ILE A 89 13.98 -12.35 29.45
N GLY A 90 15.10 -11.67 29.80
CA GLY A 90 15.18 -10.75 30.91
C GLY A 90 15.16 -9.28 30.46
N LEU A 91 15.10 -8.36 31.42
CA LEU A 91 15.13 -6.93 31.13
C LEU A 91 16.48 -6.50 30.51
N GLU A 92 17.56 -7.20 30.85
CA GLU A 92 18.92 -6.99 30.35
C GLU A 92 19.01 -7.22 28.83
N ASP A 93 18.25 -8.19 28.26
CA ASP A 93 18.26 -8.45 26.83
C ASP A 93 17.64 -7.29 26.03
N PHE A 94 16.63 -6.63 26.59
CA PHE A 94 16.05 -5.42 26.01
C PHE A 94 16.97 -4.20 26.10
N MET A 95 17.92 -4.20 27.08
CA MET A 95 18.89 -3.12 27.28
C MET A 95 20.19 -3.34 26.49
N ASN A 96 20.32 -4.47 25.79
CA ASN A 96 21.48 -4.75 24.96
C ASN A 96 21.61 -3.69 23.85
N PRO A 97 22.75 -2.99 23.69
CA PRO A 97 22.94 -1.95 22.70
C PRO A 97 22.68 -2.41 21.26
N ASP A 98 23.03 -3.65 20.91
CA ASP A 98 22.81 -4.21 19.57
C ASP A 98 21.32 -4.42 19.32
N VAL A 99 20.57 -4.91 20.32
CA VAL A 99 19.12 -5.07 20.24
C VAL A 99 18.44 -3.70 20.04
N ILE A 100 18.84 -2.70 20.81
CA ILE A 100 18.31 -1.33 20.69
C ILE A 100 18.61 -0.75 19.31
N ALA A 101 19.85 -0.87 18.82
CA ALA A 101 20.27 -0.35 17.55
C ALA A 101 19.49 -1.01 16.39
N LEU A 102 19.39 -2.34 16.37
CA LEU A 102 18.65 -3.08 15.35
C LEU A 102 17.15 -2.76 15.37
N SER A 103 16.58 -2.56 16.56
CA SER A 103 15.17 -2.16 16.71
C SER A 103 14.92 -0.76 16.14
N ALA A 104 15.85 0.17 16.33
CA ALA A 104 15.80 1.49 15.74
C ALA A 104 15.93 1.41 14.20
N PHE A 105 16.85 0.58 13.69
CA PHE A 105 16.97 0.36 12.23
C PHE A 105 15.69 -0.25 11.63
N TYR A 106 15.09 -1.23 12.30
CA TYR A 106 13.79 -1.78 11.88
C TYR A 106 12.74 -0.68 11.75
N ALA A 107 12.57 0.11 12.83
CA ALA A 107 11.57 1.17 12.86
C ALA A 107 11.83 2.23 11.77
N VAL A 108 13.07 2.68 11.60
CA VAL A 108 13.44 3.69 10.59
C VAL A 108 13.20 3.16 9.17
N VAL A 109 13.62 1.93 8.88
CA VAL A 109 13.47 1.35 7.54
C VAL A 109 11.99 1.13 7.21
N LEU A 110 11.22 0.53 8.12
CA LEU A 110 9.79 0.27 7.91
C LEU A 110 9.01 1.58 7.72
N ILE A 111 9.21 2.53 8.64
CA ILE A 111 8.55 3.85 8.54
C ILE A 111 9.01 4.60 7.28
N GLY A 112 10.28 4.50 6.92
CA GLY A 112 10.82 5.07 5.68
C GLY A 112 10.14 4.54 4.42
N ILE A 113 9.93 3.23 4.34
CA ILE A 113 9.21 2.59 3.22
C ILE A 113 7.77 3.09 3.15
N LEU A 114 7.05 3.08 4.27
CA LEU A 114 5.66 3.54 4.32
C LEU A 114 5.54 5.04 4.03
N LEU A 115 6.45 5.84 4.57
CA LEU A 115 6.49 7.27 4.29
C LEU A 115 6.75 7.56 2.82
N ALA A 116 7.70 6.84 2.20
CA ALA A 116 7.99 6.98 0.77
C ALA A 116 6.75 6.63 -0.07
N HIS A 117 6.04 5.55 0.28
CA HIS A 117 4.80 5.15 -0.36
C HIS A 117 3.76 6.29 -0.32
N GLU A 118 3.42 6.78 0.86
CA GLU A 118 2.41 7.84 1.01
C GLU A 118 2.87 9.18 0.40
N MET A 119 4.16 9.48 0.48
CA MET A 119 4.71 10.68 -0.15
C MET A 119 4.70 10.60 -1.67
N GLY A 120 4.83 9.40 -2.25
CA GLY A 120 4.63 9.18 -3.69
C GLY A 120 3.24 9.67 -4.14
N HIS A 121 2.20 9.22 -3.46
CA HIS A 121 0.82 9.68 -3.71
C HIS A 121 0.67 11.19 -3.46
N TYR A 122 1.14 11.67 -2.31
CA TYR A 122 1.01 13.06 -1.90
C TYR A 122 1.67 14.02 -2.90
N LEU A 123 2.92 13.76 -3.28
CA LEU A 123 3.66 14.61 -4.22
C LEU A 123 3.04 14.60 -5.61
N THR A 124 2.56 13.43 -6.07
CA THR A 124 1.83 13.33 -7.35
C THR A 124 0.50 14.09 -7.30
N CYS A 125 -0.25 14.01 -6.20
CA CYS A 125 -1.43 14.85 -6.00
C CYS A 125 -1.07 16.34 -6.06
N ARG A 126 -0.01 16.76 -5.39
CA ARG A 126 0.46 18.15 -5.38
C ARG A 126 0.87 18.62 -6.78
N PHE A 127 1.56 17.76 -7.54
CA PHE A 127 1.96 18.04 -8.92
C PHE A 127 0.75 18.35 -9.82
N TYR A 128 -0.36 17.63 -9.62
CA TYR A 128 -1.61 17.85 -10.37
C TYR A 128 -2.54 18.91 -9.75
N GLY A 129 -2.13 19.61 -8.70
CA GLY A 129 -2.97 20.57 -8.01
C GLY A 129 -4.14 19.94 -7.24
N ILE A 130 -4.07 18.63 -6.97
CA ILE A 130 -5.05 17.86 -6.21
C ILE A 130 -4.77 18.05 -4.72
N ASN A 131 -5.76 18.50 -3.96
CA ASN A 131 -5.60 18.66 -2.51
C ASN A 131 -5.60 17.29 -1.81
N ALA A 132 -4.51 16.99 -1.11
CA ALA A 132 -4.37 15.82 -0.26
C ALA A 132 -3.84 16.22 1.13
N THR A 133 -4.08 15.37 2.13
CA THR A 133 -3.53 15.55 3.46
C THR A 133 -2.11 15.00 3.54
N LEU A 134 -1.37 15.41 4.57
CA LEU A 134 -0.18 14.67 4.99
C LEU A 134 -0.57 13.25 5.40
N PRO A 135 0.37 12.30 5.37
CA PRO A 135 0.12 10.91 5.77
C PRO A 135 -0.40 10.78 7.20
N TYR A 136 -1.38 9.91 7.39
CA TYR A 136 -1.83 9.42 8.68
C TYR A 136 -1.28 8.02 8.87
N PHE A 137 -0.40 7.85 9.85
CA PHE A 137 0.10 6.55 10.25
C PHE A 137 -0.87 5.87 11.21
N ILE A 138 -1.02 4.55 11.10
CA ILE A 138 -1.90 3.76 11.97
C ILE A 138 -1.01 2.93 12.90
N PRO A 139 -0.81 3.37 14.15
CA PRO A 139 -0.04 2.61 15.12
C PRO A 139 -0.75 1.29 15.46
N PHE A 140 0.02 0.22 15.59
CA PHE A 140 -0.47 -1.09 16.02
C PHE A 140 0.52 -1.66 17.04
N PRO A 141 0.31 -1.41 18.34
CA PRO A 141 1.26 -1.81 19.39
C PRO A 141 1.37 -3.33 19.54
N PRO A 142 2.38 -3.85 20.21
CA PRO A 142 2.44 -5.27 20.60
C PRO A 142 1.12 -5.73 21.26
N PRO A 143 0.65 -6.95 20.97
CA PRO A 143 1.34 -8.08 20.35
C PRO A 143 1.35 -8.11 18.81
N SER A 144 1.11 -7.00 18.12
CA SER A 144 1.28 -6.94 16.66
C SER A 144 2.68 -7.36 16.25
N PRO A 145 2.86 -8.18 15.20
CA PRO A 145 4.18 -8.58 14.72
C PRO A 145 4.90 -7.48 13.90
N ILE A 146 4.20 -6.38 13.53
CA ILE A 146 4.72 -5.37 12.61
C ILE A 146 4.89 -4.01 13.28
N GLY A 147 4.02 -3.62 14.22
CA GLY A 147 4.03 -2.31 14.91
C GLY A 147 3.20 -1.22 14.23
N THR A 148 2.67 -1.49 13.06
CA THR A 148 1.79 -0.58 12.31
C THR A 148 0.83 -1.35 11.41
N MET A 149 -0.33 -0.77 11.14
CA MET A 149 -1.24 -1.21 10.07
C MET A 149 -1.03 -0.45 8.76
N GLY A 150 0.07 0.28 8.62
CA GLY A 150 0.38 1.11 7.46
C GLY A 150 0.10 2.60 7.67
N ALA A 151 -0.01 3.31 6.57
CA ALA A 151 -0.35 4.72 6.53
C ALA A 151 -1.31 4.99 5.37
N PHE A 152 -1.94 6.14 5.35
CA PHE A 152 -2.76 6.58 4.24
C PHE A 152 -2.80 8.10 4.12
N ILE A 153 -2.95 8.62 2.91
CA ILE A 153 -3.33 10.02 2.66
C ILE A 153 -4.82 10.12 2.36
N LYS A 154 -5.41 11.26 2.69
CA LYS A 154 -6.79 11.57 2.30
C LYS A 154 -6.79 12.55 1.14
N ILE A 155 -7.24 12.10 -0.02
CA ILE A 155 -7.47 12.97 -1.18
C ILE A 155 -8.77 13.75 -0.96
N ARG A 156 -8.68 15.10 -0.99
CA ARG A 156 -9.79 16.00 -0.68
C ARG A 156 -10.51 16.52 -1.93
N SER A 157 -9.77 16.62 -3.03
CA SER A 157 -10.33 17.03 -4.32
C SER A 157 -10.59 15.80 -5.17
N PRO A 158 -11.68 15.73 -5.95
CA PRO A 158 -11.92 14.62 -6.85
C PRO A 158 -10.81 14.55 -7.91
N ILE A 159 -10.32 13.35 -8.18
CA ILE A 159 -9.48 13.07 -9.35
C ILE A 159 -10.44 12.95 -10.54
N THR A 160 -10.23 13.77 -11.56
CA THR A 160 -11.19 13.88 -12.67
C THR A 160 -10.70 13.25 -13.95
N ARG A 161 -9.38 13.05 -14.11
CA ARG A 161 -8.76 12.57 -15.33
C ARG A 161 -8.08 11.22 -15.13
N LYS A 162 -8.17 10.34 -16.15
CA LYS A 162 -7.58 9.00 -16.14
C LYS A 162 -6.06 9.00 -15.87
N HIS A 163 -5.32 9.87 -16.55
CA HIS A 163 -3.87 9.92 -16.38
C HIS A 163 -3.48 10.35 -14.97
N GLN A 164 -4.23 11.29 -14.35
CA GLN A 164 -4.01 11.69 -12.96
C GLN A 164 -4.27 10.54 -12.00
N LEU A 165 -5.39 9.82 -12.20
CA LEU A 165 -5.73 8.66 -11.39
C LEU A 165 -4.68 7.55 -11.50
N PHE A 166 -4.22 7.29 -12.72
CA PHE A 166 -3.16 6.32 -12.98
C PHE A 166 -1.86 6.72 -12.26
N ASP A 167 -1.39 7.94 -12.48
CA ASP A 167 -0.12 8.42 -11.94
C ASP A 167 -0.13 8.47 -10.41
N VAL A 168 -1.24 8.91 -9.81
CA VAL A 168 -1.41 8.84 -8.34
C VAL A 168 -1.41 7.39 -7.87
N GLY A 169 -2.15 6.49 -8.55
CA GLY A 169 -2.26 5.08 -8.15
C GLY A 169 -0.93 4.32 -8.21
N VAL A 170 -0.03 4.64 -9.14
CA VAL A 170 1.27 3.95 -9.24
C VAL A 170 2.38 4.58 -8.41
N ALA A 171 2.27 5.88 -8.08
CA ALA A 171 3.37 6.63 -7.47
C ALA A 171 3.73 6.13 -6.07
N GLY A 172 2.73 5.78 -5.23
CA GLY A 172 2.95 5.23 -3.91
C GLY A 172 3.66 3.87 -3.96
N PRO A 173 3.05 2.86 -4.60
CA PRO A 173 3.65 1.53 -4.72
C PRO A 173 5.07 1.55 -5.28
N LEU A 174 5.34 2.35 -6.31
CA LEU A 174 6.67 2.47 -6.90
C LEU A 174 7.67 3.09 -5.91
N ALA A 175 7.29 4.18 -5.24
CA ALA A 175 8.17 4.86 -4.28
C ALA A 175 8.47 3.96 -3.06
N GLY A 176 7.46 3.26 -2.53
CA GLY A 176 7.62 2.30 -1.44
C GLY A 176 8.51 1.13 -1.85
N PHE A 177 8.28 0.54 -3.03
CA PHE A 177 9.04 -0.60 -3.53
C PHE A 177 10.51 -0.27 -3.78
N VAL A 178 10.82 0.93 -4.28
CA VAL A 178 12.20 1.41 -4.47
C VAL A 178 13.02 1.41 -3.18
N LEU A 179 12.38 1.61 -2.01
CA LEU A 179 13.05 1.48 -0.71
C LEU A 179 12.95 0.07 -0.12
N ALA A 180 11.82 -0.64 -0.33
CA ALA A 180 11.62 -1.98 0.19
C ALA A 180 12.59 -2.99 -0.44
N LEU A 181 12.86 -2.90 -1.74
CA LEU A 181 13.75 -3.82 -2.44
C LEU A 181 15.20 -3.77 -1.94
N PRO A 182 15.87 -2.61 -1.83
CA PRO A 182 17.22 -2.54 -1.24
C PRO A 182 17.25 -2.98 0.23
N ALA A 183 16.22 -2.65 1.02
CA ALA A 183 16.11 -3.09 2.41
C ALA A 183 16.03 -4.62 2.50
N LEU A 184 15.24 -5.25 1.63
CA LEU A 184 15.12 -6.70 1.56
C LEU A 184 16.46 -7.35 1.15
N VAL A 185 17.11 -6.86 0.08
CA VAL A 185 18.40 -7.39 -0.40
C VAL A 185 19.49 -7.26 0.66
N TYR A 186 19.65 -6.06 1.21
CA TYR A 186 20.66 -5.79 2.22
C TYR A 186 20.37 -6.58 3.52
N GLY A 187 19.13 -6.56 3.97
CA GLY A 187 18.73 -7.28 5.16
C GLY A 187 18.90 -8.80 5.02
N LEU A 188 18.56 -9.39 3.86
CA LEU A 188 18.80 -10.81 3.59
C LEU A 188 20.30 -11.16 3.63
N SER A 189 21.17 -10.31 3.08
CA SER A 189 22.62 -10.55 3.13
C SER A 189 23.20 -10.58 4.55
N LEU A 190 22.48 -9.99 5.51
CA LEU A 190 22.82 -9.98 6.94
C LEU A 190 22.07 -11.07 7.74
N SER A 191 21.09 -11.75 7.12
CA SER A 191 20.29 -12.78 7.79
C SER A 191 21.12 -14.06 8.02
N LYS A 192 20.73 -14.86 9.02
CA LYS A 192 21.44 -16.07 9.41
C LYS A 192 20.74 -17.30 8.87
N ALA A 193 21.46 -18.14 8.12
CA ALA A 193 21.01 -19.47 7.76
C ALA A 193 21.32 -20.44 8.92
N ILE A 194 20.33 -21.13 9.43
CA ILE A 194 20.43 -22.04 10.56
C ILE A 194 19.89 -23.41 10.18
N PRO A 195 20.29 -24.49 10.88
CA PRO A 195 19.66 -25.79 10.73
C PRO A 195 18.16 -25.71 10.96
N HIS A 196 17.40 -26.58 10.29
CA HIS A 196 15.93 -26.61 10.42
C HIS A 196 15.49 -26.69 11.89
N ILE A 197 14.65 -25.75 12.32
CA ILE A 197 14.05 -25.72 13.65
C ILE A 197 12.64 -26.35 13.56
N PRO A 198 12.26 -27.21 14.52
CA PRO A 198 10.87 -27.69 14.58
C PRO A 198 9.86 -26.55 14.61
N GLU A 199 8.78 -26.68 13.84
CA GLU A 199 7.76 -25.63 13.66
C GLU A 199 6.97 -25.30 14.93
N GLU A 200 7.05 -26.14 15.97
CA GLU A 200 6.30 -25.99 17.21
C GLU A 200 6.69 -24.68 17.94
N GLY A 201 5.73 -23.75 17.99
CA GLY A 201 5.86 -22.47 18.70
C GLY A 201 6.50 -21.32 17.90
N SER A 202 6.91 -21.54 16.66
CA SER A 202 7.52 -20.52 15.81
C SER A 202 6.50 -19.91 14.83
N ILE A 203 6.58 -18.59 14.62
CA ILE A 203 5.83 -17.93 13.54
C ILE A 203 6.63 -18.06 12.25
N ILE A 204 6.14 -18.86 11.31
CA ILE A 204 6.77 -19.04 10.02
C ILE A 204 6.12 -18.10 9.01
N PHE A 205 6.93 -17.19 8.44
CA PHE A 205 6.47 -16.30 7.38
C PHE A 205 6.55 -17.00 6.03
N GLY A 206 5.59 -16.68 5.20
CA GLY A 206 5.63 -17.13 3.83
C GLY A 206 6.65 -16.35 3.00
N GLU A 207 7.07 -16.97 1.90
CA GLU A 207 8.09 -16.44 1.00
C GLU A 207 7.46 -15.96 -0.31
N PRO A 208 7.32 -14.63 -0.52
CA PRO A 208 6.99 -14.10 -1.84
C PRO A 208 8.03 -14.54 -2.87
N LEU A 209 7.64 -14.61 -4.13
CA LEU A 209 8.54 -15.03 -5.21
C LEU A 209 9.83 -14.18 -5.24
N LEU A 210 9.73 -12.89 -5.01
CA LEU A 210 10.87 -11.98 -4.89
C LEU A 210 11.83 -12.42 -3.77
N PHE A 211 11.28 -12.70 -2.58
CA PHE A 211 12.05 -13.13 -1.44
C PHE A 211 12.79 -14.44 -1.74
N LYS A 212 12.08 -15.42 -2.29
CA LYS A 212 12.65 -16.72 -2.64
C LYS A 212 13.80 -16.59 -3.64
N LEU A 213 13.63 -15.83 -4.72
CA LEU A 213 14.68 -15.62 -5.71
C LEU A 213 15.93 -14.93 -5.13
N LEU A 214 15.73 -13.97 -4.23
CA LEU A 214 16.83 -13.29 -3.56
C LEU A 214 17.51 -14.21 -2.55
N SER A 215 16.76 -14.94 -1.73
CA SER A 215 17.29 -15.91 -0.76
C SER A 215 18.09 -17.00 -1.46
N ASP A 216 17.55 -17.64 -2.50
CA ASP A 216 18.24 -18.66 -3.29
C ASP A 216 19.54 -18.13 -3.92
N SER A 217 19.55 -16.84 -4.28
CA SER A 217 20.74 -16.20 -4.85
C SER A 217 21.82 -15.88 -3.81
N ILE A 218 21.42 -15.44 -2.62
CA ILE A 218 22.33 -15.02 -1.54
C ILE A 218 22.89 -16.24 -0.81
N PHE A 219 22.06 -17.25 -0.54
CA PHE A 219 22.41 -18.44 0.24
C PHE A 219 22.75 -19.67 -0.60
N LYS A 220 23.36 -19.49 -1.76
CA LYS A 220 23.74 -20.58 -2.72
C LYS A 220 24.62 -21.68 -2.15
N GLY A 221 25.06 -21.67 -0.97
CA GLY A 221 25.89 -22.73 -0.37
C GLY A 221 25.31 -23.27 0.92
N ALA A 222 24.11 -22.86 1.29
CA ALA A 222 23.45 -23.36 2.47
C ALA A 222 23.02 -24.83 2.30
N PRO A 223 22.96 -25.61 3.41
CA PRO A 223 22.46 -26.98 3.39
C PRO A 223 21.03 -27.06 2.81
N GLU A 224 20.67 -28.19 2.21
CA GLU A 224 19.27 -28.46 1.88
C GLU A 224 18.45 -28.44 3.17
N ASN A 225 17.30 -27.72 3.16
CA ASN A 225 16.40 -27.53 4.32
C ASN A 225 17.00 -26.68 5.48
N PHE A 226 17.54 -25.53 5.17
CA PHE A 226 17.88 -24.53 6.18
C PHE A 226 16.69 -23.58 6.45
N ASP A 227 16.62 -23.06 7.67
CA ASP A 227 15.73 -21.95 8.04
C ASP A 227 16.49 -20.64 8.07
N LEU A 228 15.77 -19.52 7.89
CA LEU A 228 16.36 -18.18 7.96
C LEU A 228 15.87 -17.44 9.20
N ILE A 229 16.80 -17.05 10.05
CA ILE A 229 16.53 -15.98 11.03
C ILE A 229 16.79 -14.65 10.34
N LEU A 230 15.69 -13.95 10.06
CA LEU A 230 15.75 -12.69 9.32
C LEU A 230 16.37 -11.58 10.14
N HIS A 231 17.32 -10.86 9.54
CA HIS A 231 17.75 -9.58 10.06
C HIS A 231 16.55 -8.61 10.14
N PRO A 232 16.39 -7.77 11.19
CA PRO A 232 15.25 -6.85 11.31
C PRO A 232 15.00 -5.96 10.09
N VAL A 233 16.05 -5.56 9.38
CA VAL A 233 15.95 -4.81 8.11
C VAL A 233 15.34 -5.66 6.98
N ALA A 234 15.69 -6.97 6.91
CA ALA A 234 15.08 -7.90 5.94
C ALA A 234 13.57 -8.02 6.19
N PHE A 235 13.19 -8.15 7.46
CA PHE A 235 11.79 -8.23 7.84
C PHE A 235 11.03 -6.92 7.51
N ALA A 236 11.63 -5.74 7.75
CA ALA A 236 11.05 -4.47 7.30
C ALA A 236 10.87 -4.40 5.78
N GLY A 237 11.84 -4.89 5.00
CA GLY A 237 11.74 -5.00 3.54
C GLY A 237 10.66 -5.97 3.09
N TRP A 238 10.53 -7.13 3.75
CA TRP A 238 9.47 -8.11 3.50
C TRP A 238 8.07 -7.51 3.78
N VAL A 239 7.90 -6.82 4.91
CA VAL A 239 6.66 -6.09 5.23
C VAL A 239 6.37 -5.03 4.16
N GLY A 240 7.38 -4.27 3.73
CA GLY A 240 7.25 -3.27 2.68
C GLY A 240 6.77 -3.86 1.34
N ALA A 241 7.33 -5.01 0.94
CA ALA A 241 6.90 -5.73 -0.25
C ALA A 241 5.45 -6.25 -0.12
N LEU A 242 5.10 -6.81 1.04
CA LEU A 242 3.74 -7.26 1.35
C LEU A 242 2.74 -6.10 1.28
N VAL A 243 3.02 -4.96 1.92
CA VAL A 243 2.16 -3.77 1.89
C VAL A 243 2.00 -3.26 0.47
N THR A 244 3.08 -3.25 -0.33
CA THR A 244 3.02 -2.87 -1.74
C THR A 244 2.09 -3.81 -2.52
N ALA A 245 2.21 -5.13 -2.33
CA ALA A 245 1.34 -6.11 -2.98
C ALA A 245 -0.13 -5.93 -2.56
N LEU A 246 -0.40 -5.71 -1.27
CA LEU A 246 -1.76 -5.49 -0.76
C LEU A 246 -2.41 -4.24 -1.37
N ASN A 247 -1.66 -3.15 -1.53
CA ASN A 247 -2.16 -1.93 -2.16
C ASN A 247 -2.36 -2.09 -3.68
N LEU A 248 -1.62 -2.99 -4.34
CA LEU A 248 -1.73 -3.25 -5.78
C LEU A 248 -2.86 -4.20 -6.16
N PHE A 249 -3.68 -4.70 -5.22
CA PHE A 249 -4.86 -5.48 -5.59
C PHE A 249 -5.80 -4.68 -6.49
N PRO A 250 -6.31 -5.29 -7.59
CA PRO A 250 -7.11 -4.60 -8.60
C PRO A 250 -8.57 -4.41 -8.16
N ILE A 251 -8.79 -3.86 -6.96
CA ILE A 251 -10.13 -3.77 -6.35
C ILE A 251 -10.36 -2.45 -5.63
N GLY A 252 -11.56 -1.91 -5.77
CA GLY A 252 -12.07 -0.80 -4.99
C GLY A 252 -11.25 0.48 -5.14
N GLN A 253 -10.89 1.07 -4.01
CA GLN A 253 -10.11 2.31 -3.93
C GLN A 253 -8.65 2.05 -3.53
N LEU A 254 -8.17 0.80 -3.59
CA LEU A 254 -6.76 0.49 -3.49
C LEU A 254 -6.00 1.02 -4.71
N ASP A 255 -4.69 1.16 -4.60
CA ASP A 255 -3.85 1.71 -5.67
C ASP A 255 -3.97 0.91 -6.97
N GLY A 256 -3.95 -0.43 -6.88
CA GLY A 256 -4.22 -1.31 -8.01
C GLY A 256 -5.62 -1.12 -8.59
N GLY A 257 -6.62 -0.83 -7.76
CA GLY A 257 -7.97 -0.46 -8.19
C GLY A 257 -7.98 0.81 -9.03
N HIS A 258 -7.22 1.84 -8.63
CA HIS A 258 -7.03 3.09 -9.39
C HIS A 258 -6.35 2.82 -10.74
N VAL A 259 -5.30 2.01 -10.76
CA VAL A 259 -4.57 1.62 -11.97
C VAL A 259 -5.50 0.86 -12.94
N VAL A 260 -6.21 -0.15 -12.45
CA VAL A 260 -7.13 -0.97 -13.27
C VAL A 260 -8.31 -0.12 -13.78
N TYR A 261 -8.85 0.79 -12.96
CA TYR A 261 -9.89 1.70 -13.43
C TYR A 261 -9.38 2.65 -14.51
N ALA A 262 -8.19 3.20 -14.36
CA ALA A 262 -7.58 4.06 -15.37
C ALA A 262 -7.32 3.32 -16.70
N LEU A 263 -7.00 2.03 -16.66
CA LEU A 263 -6.76 1.20 -17.85
C LEU A 263 -8.06 0.75 -18.55
N PHE A 264 -9.03 0.26 -17.78
CA PHE A 264 -10.20 -0.45 -18.28
C PHE A 264 -11.54 0.32 -18.10
N GLY A 265 -11.51 1.46 -17.39
CA GLY A 265 -12.70 2.26 -17.10
C GLY A 265 -13.76 1.46 -16.33
N LYS A 266 -15.03 1.60 -16.75
CA LYS A 266 -16.17 0.92 -16.11
C LYS A 266 -16.06 -0.62 -16.09
N ARG A 267 -15.27 -1.21 -17.00
CA ARG A 267 -15.03 -2.67 -17.05
C ARG A 267 -14.24 -3.16 -15.83
N SER A 268 -13.51 -2.28 -15.12
CA SER A 268 -12.81 -2.62 -13.87
C SER A 268 -13.73 -3.23 -12.80
N ARG A 269 -15.01 -2.90 -12.82
CA ARG A 269 -16.02 -3.47 -11.91
C ARG A 269 -16.12 -5.00 -12.01
N ASN A 270 -15.80 -5.56 -13.17
CA ASN A 270 -15.83 -7.00 -13.39
C ASN A 270 -14.74 -7.75 -12.61
N PHE A 271 -13.65 -7.05 -12.21
CA PHE A 271 -12.58 -7.61 -11.39
C PHE A 271 -12.92 -7.61 -9.89
N ALA A 272 -13.77 -6.69 -9.44
CA ALA A 272 -14.01 -6.50 -8.01
C ALA A 272 -14.64 -7.72 -7.32
N ARG A 273 -15.64 -8.35 -7.95
CA ARG A 273 -16.29 -9.54 -7.37
C ARG A 273 -15.38 -10.77 -7.34
N PRO A 274 -14.69 -11.17 -8.44
CA PRO A 274 -13.72 -12.26 -8.41
C PRO A 274 -12.62 -12.06 -7.36
N VAL A 275 -12.08 -10.85 -7.21
CA VAL A 275 -11.05 -10.57 -6.19
C VAL A 275 -11.60 -10.72 -4.78
N LEU A 276 -12.82 -10.24 -4.51
CA LEU A 276 -13.46 -10.43 -3.20
C LEU A 276 -13.67 -11.92 -2.90
N VAL A 277 -14.13 -12.70 -3.87
CA VAL A 277 -14.26 -14.16 -3.73
C VAL A 277 -12.91 -14.81 -3.49
N ALA A 278 -11.86 -14.36 -4.20
CA ALA A 278 -10.50 -14.86 -4.00
C ALA A 278 -10.00 -14.61 -2.56
N PHE A 279 -10.29 -13.44 -1.95
CA PHE A 279 -9.93 -13.19 -0.55
C PHE A 279 -10.66 -14.12 0.43
N ILE A 280 -11.94 -14.41 0.18
CA ILE A 280 -12.69 -15.36 1.02
C ILE A 280 -12.07 -16.76 0.89
N VAL A 281 -11.79 -17.20 -0.34
CA VAL A 281 -11.13 -18.50 -0.59
C VAL A 281 -9.75 -18.55 0.06
N MET A 282 -8.95 -17.50 -0.09
CA MET A 282 -7.63 -17.41 0.54
C MET A 282 -7.72 -17.42 2.07
N GLY A 283 -8.77 -16.83 2.67
CA GLY A 283 -9.01 -16.90 4.11
C GLY A 283 -9.28 -18.31 4.62
N VAL A 284 -9.94 -19.12 3.80
CA VAL A 284 -10.22 -20.53 4.16
C VAL A 284 -8.98 -21.40 4.05
N PHE A 285 -8.20 -21.28 2.96
CA PHE A 285 -7.17 -22.24 2.59
C PHE A 285 -5.74 -21.82 2.95
N PHE A 286 -5.47 -20.53 3.10
CA PHE A 286 -4.12 -20.00 3.30
C PHE A 286 -3.99 -19.24 4.63
N TRP A 287 -4.60 -18.07 4.77
CA TRP A 287 -4.43 -17.22 5.94
C TRP A 287 -5.73 -16.50 6.31
N VAL A 288 -6.18 -16.69 7.56
CA VAL A 288 -7.43 -16.10 8.08
C VAL A 288 -7.50 -14.57 7.96
N GLY A 289 -6.36 -13.89 7.94
CA GLY A 289 -6.27 -12.44 7.76
C GLY A 289 -6.89 -11.93 6.45
N TRP A 290 -7.05 -12.78 5.43
CA TRP A 290 -7.75 -12.41 4.19
C TRP A 290 -9.23 -12.08 4.40
N PHE A 291 -9.88 -12.62 5.45
CA PHE A 291 -11.23 -12.22 5.81
C PHE A 291 -11.28 -10.78 6.31
N VAL A 292 -10.26 -10.33 7.06
CA VAL A 292 -10.14 -8.93 7.49
C VAL A 292 -10.04 -8.02 6.27
N TRP A 293 -9.23 -8.40 5.27
CA TRP A 293 -9.12 -7.66 4.01
C TRP A 293 -10.44 -7.68 3.21
N ALA A 294 -11.14 -8.80 3.15
CA ALA A 294 -12.45 -8.88 2.49
C ALA A 294 -13.48 -7.93 3.14
N ILE A 295 -13.50 -7.89 4.48
CA ILE A 295 -14.36 -6.99 5.26
C ILE A 295 -13.97 -5.53 5.02
N LEU A 296 -12.68 -5.20 5.12
CA LEU A 296 -12.17 -3.84 4.92
C LEU A 296 -12.54 -3.30 3.53
N ILE A 297 -12.34 -4.11 2.49
CA ILE A 297 -12.71 -3.75 1.12
C ILE A 297 -14.21 -3.59 0.96
N GLY A 298 -15.01 -4.42 1.65
CA GLY A 298 -16.46 -4.27 1.71
C GLY A 298 -16.88 -2.90 2.25
N PHE A 299 -16.18 -2.39 3.27
CA PHE A 299 -16.42 -1.06 3.86
C PHE A 299 -15.91 0.08 2.97
N ILE A 300 -14.71 -0.04 2.39
CA ILE A 300 -14.12 0.99 1.50
C ILE A 300 -14.94 1.12 0.22
N GLY A 301 -15.58 0.04 -0.22
CA GLY A 301 -16.43 -0.01 -1.39
C GLY A 301 -15.74 -0.54 -2.66
N LEU A 302 -16.53 -1.31 -3.41
CA LEU A 302 -16.07 -2.00 -4.64
C LEU A 302 -16.11 -1.10 -5.89
N LYS A 303 -16.66 0.11 -5.78
CA LYS A 303 -16.92 0.98 -6.93
C LYS A 303 -15.99 2.19 -6.92
N HIS A 304 -15.39 2.45 -8.07
CA HIS A 304 -14.67 3.69 -8.33
C HIS A 304 -15.64 4.79 -8.82
N PRO A 305 -15.49 6.05 -8.37
CA PRO A 305 -16.23 7.18 -8.94
C PRO A 305 -15.92 7.34 -10.44
N PRO A 306 -16.90 7.76 -11.27
CA PRO A 306 -16.68 7.98 -12.69
C PRO A 306 -15.71 9.14 -12.93
N LEU A 307 -14.92 9.05 -14.01
CA LEU A 307 -14.02 10.08 -14.50
C LEU A 307 -14.64 10.86 -15.65
N TRP A 308 -14.14 12.06 -15.92
CA TRP A 308 -14.66 12.90 -17.01
C TRP A 308 -14.15 12.48 -18.39
N ASP A 309 -12.94 11.90 -18.47
CA ASP A 309 -12.26 11.51 -19.70
C ASP A 309 -12.16 9.99 -19.88
N GLU A 310 -13.21 9.26 -19.51
CA GLU A 310 -13.23 7.78 -19.54
C GLU A 310 -12.90 7.19 -20.93
N GLU A 311 -13.17 7.91 -22.02
CA GLU A 311 -12.91 7.46 -23.38
C GLU A 311 -11.48 7.70 -23.85
N VAL A 312 -10.74 8.59 -23.19
CA VAL A 312 -9.36 8.92 -23.58
C VAL A 312 -8.44 7.75 -23.22
N PRO A 313 -7.68 7.19 -24.20
CA PRO A 313 -6.77 6.09 -23.91
C PRO A 313 -5.57 6.53 -23.09
N ILE A 314 -5.08 5.67 -22.23
CA ILE A 314 -3.83 5.85 -21.50
C ILE A 314 -2.64 5.77 -22.47
N SER A 315 -1.65 6.65 -22.31
CA SER A 315 -0.44 6.71 -23.14
C SER A 315 0.36 5.40 -23.07
N VAL A 316 1.14 5.13 -24.13
CA VAL A 316 1.98 3.93 -24.22
C VAL A 316 2.97 3.83 -23.06
N GLY A 317 3.61 4.94 -22.67
CA GLY A 317 4.53 4.96 -21.53
C GLY A 317 3.86 4.50 -20.22
N ARG A 318 2.63 4.97 -19.94
CA ARG A 318 1.88 4.53 -18.76
C ARG A 318 1.48 3.05 -18.81
N ARG A 319 1.28 2.48 -20.01
CA ARG A 319 1.02 1.02 -20.15
C ARG A 319 2.26 0.20 -19.77
N TRP A 320 3.47 0.67 -20.09
CA TRP A 320 4.71 0.03 -19.63
C TRP A 320 4.89 0.14 -18.12
N VAL A 321 4.54 1.29 -17.52
CA VAL A 321 4.53 1.43 -16.06
C VAL A 321 3.50 0.49 -15.43
N ALA A 322 2.32 0.34 -16.02
CA ALA A 322 1.32 -0.63 -15.55
C ALA A 322 1.85 -2.07 -15.59
N PHE A 323 2.55 -2.44 -16.67
CA PHE A 323 3.19 -3.74 -16.77
C PHE A 323 4.24 -3.96 -15.67
N LEU A 324 5.09 -2.96 -15.40
CA LEU A 324 6.05 -3.00 -14.30
C LEU A 324 5.35 -3.19 -12.95
N VAL A 325 4.27 -2.46 -12.70
CA VAL A 325 3.49 -2.56 -11.45
C VAL A 325 2.85 -3.94 -11.29
N ILE A 326 2.37 -4.55 -12.38
CA ILE A 326 1.88 -5.93 -12.38
C ILE A 326 3.01 -6.92 -12.02
N LEU A 327 4.21 -6.73 -12.57
CA LEU A 327 5.36 -7.56 -12.20
C LEU A 327 5.70 -7.40 -10.70
N ILE A 328 5.76 -6.16 -10.20
CA ILE A 328 5.97 -5.90 -8.77
C ILE A 328 4.92 -6.63 -7.93
N PHE A 329 3.64 -6.57 -8.31
CA PHE A 329 2.58 -7.29 -7.63
C PHE A 329 2.84 -8.81 -7.62
N ILE A 330 3.10 -9.42 -8.77
CA ILE A 330 3.34 -10.87 -8.89
C ILE A 330 4.53 -11.32 -8.04
N PHE A 331 5.63 -10.56 -8.05
CA PHE A 331 6.84 -10.91 -7.31
C PHE A 331 6.72 -10.67 -5.80
N SER A 332 5.88 -9.72 -5.38
CA SER A 332 5.71 -9.35 -3.96
C SER A 332 4.52 -10.03 -3.30
N PHE A 333 3.56 -10.54 -4.09
CA PHE A 333 2.35 -11.15 -3.56
C PHE A 333 2.62 -12.54 -2.97
N ILE A 334 1.96 -12.81 -1.85
CA ILE A 334 1.98 -14.10 -1.18
C ILE A 334 0.58 -14.45 -0.66
N PRO A 335 0.03 -15.61 -1.05
CA PRO A 335 -1.28 -16.07 -0.56
C PRO A 335 -1.28 -16.45 0.91
N ASP A 336 -0.15 -16.96 1.40
CA ASP A 336 0.03 -17.46 2.77
C ASP A 336 1.15 -16.69 3.48
N PRO A 337 0.90 -15.44 3.94
CA PRO A 337 1.91 -14.63 4.59
C PRO A 337 2.33 -15.15 5.97
N VAL A 338 1.50 -15.95 6.63
CA VAL A 338 1.79 -16.62 7.91
C VAL A 338 1.32 -18.07 7.81
N LYS A 339 2.26 -18.99 7.74
CA LYS A 339 1.98 -20.43 7.59
C LYS A 339 1.21 -20.98 8.80
N GLY A 340 0.35 -21.97 8.53
CA GLY A 340 -0.50 -22.57 9.58
C GLY A 340 -1.64 -21.67 10.08
N GLY A 341 -1.83 -20.49 9.48
CA GLY A 341 -2.85 -19.52 9.85
C GLY A 341 -4.16 -19.61 9.07
N SER A 342 -4.43 -20.71 8.36
CA SER A 342 -5.68 -20.89 7.61
C SER A 342 -6.85 -21.24 8.54
N LEU A 343 -8.08 -20.97 8.08
CA LEU A 343 -9.27 -21.43 8.81
C LEU A 343 -9.31 -22.95 8.94
N LEU A 344 -8.86 -23.68 7.91
CA LEU A 344 -8.81 -25.14 7.94
C LEU A 344 -7.80 -25.67 8.97
N ASP A 345 -6.64 -25.03 9.11
CA ASP A 345 -5.64 -25.42 10.12
C ASP A 345 -6.17 -25.19 11.53
N MET A 346 -6.82 -24.05 11.76
CA MET A 346 -7.45 -23.75 13.05
C MET A 346 -8.54 -24.77 13.43
N VAL A 347 -9.40 -25.15 12.47
CA VAL A 347 -10.45 -26.16 12.70
C VAL A 347 -9.88 -27.55 12.91
N ARG A 348 -8.84 -27.95 12.18
CA ARG A 348 -8.15 -29.23 12.38
C ARG A 348 -7.45 -29.29 13.74
N GLY A 349 -6.72 -28.22 14.11
CA GLY A 349 -6.03 -28.12 15.39
C GLY A 349 -6.99 -28.11 16.60
N SER A 350 -8.21 -27.61 16.42
CA SER A 350 -9.26 -27.63 17.48
C SER A 350 -9.93 -29.00 17.68
N GLY A 351 -9.60 -30.02 16.88
CA GLY A 351 -10.19 -31.36 16.96
C GLY A 351 -11.66 -31.48 16.53
N VAL A 352 -12.22 -30.39 15.97
CA VAL A 352 -13.65 -30.36 15.53
C VAL A 352 -13.89 -31.28 14.32
N LEU A 353 -12.88 -31.50 13.46
CA LEU A 353 -12.96 -32.40 12.29
C LEU A 353 -12.39 -33.80 12.54
N GLY A 354 -12.00 -34.13 13.75
CA GLY A 354 -11.37 -35.39 14.15
C GLY A 354 -12.26 -36.37 14.93
N ARG A 355 -13.60 -36.26 14.80
CA ARG A 355 -14.54 -37.27 15.34
C ARG A 355 -15.43 -37.82 14.26
#